data_0001078774862cfd8ef32aa5cb8ef989
#
_entry.id   0001078774862cfd8ef32aa5cb8ef989
#
_cell.length_a   1.000
_cell.length_b   1.000
_cell.length_c   1.000
_cell.angle_alpha   90.00
_cell.angle_beta   90.00
_cell.angle_gamma   90.00
#
_symmetry.space_group_name_H-M   'P 1'
#
loop_
_entity.id
_entity.type
_entity.pdbx_description
1 polymer ?
#
loop_
_entity_poly.entity_id
_entity_poly.type
_entity_poly.pdbx_seq_one_letter_code
_entity_poly.pdbx_strand_id
1 'polypeptide(L)'
;MFVSELENARYGRMEKENQIERYLHDFSMNEGHPEVRAGRNSHPTLAVSWYGMAEDYEESLYVLLELLSHPLWRDKNAVLQALDETIPSCDESRSDAYSLAVRLAASGYSINTRYQEYVGGQAFYEFLKKLRGRLEQEDAAIFQLAEKMEEVRDRILHGTAVTILHVAPRENLEWMRNCAGRILGNLRGEQMPDHENKTENRG
;
A
#
# COMPACT_ATOMS: atom_id res chain seq x y z
N MET A 1 1.48 4.31 -3.71
CA MET A 1 2.04 5.54 -4.26
C MET A 1 2.02 6.69 -3.23
N PHE A 2 0.87 7.19 -2.76
CA PHE A 2 0.82 8.35 -1.85
C PHE A 2 1.63 8.20 -0.54
N VAL A 3 1.63 7.01 0.08
CA VAL A 3 2.38 6.74 1.34
C VAL A 3 3.89 6.74 1.12
N SER A 4 4.36 6.33 -0.06
CA SER A 4 5.78 6.30 -0.38
C SER A 4 6.39 7.69 -0.54
N GLU A 5 5.58 8.71 -0.82
CA GLU A 5 6.03 10.09 -1.01
C GLU A 5 6.11 10.88 0.31
N LEU A 6 5.44 10.41 1.38
CA LEU A 6 5.46 11.09 2.66
C LEU A 6 6.73 10.77 3.45
N GLU A 7 7.25 11.77 4.15
CA GLU A 7 8.24 11.56 5.20
C GLU A 7 7.65 10.71 6.33
N ASN A 8 8.50 10.06 7.11
CA ASN A 8 8.05 9.36 8.29
C ASN A 8 8.72 9.89 9.57
N ALA A 9 8.23 9.42 10.73
CA ALA A 9 8.67 9.93 12.01
C ALA A 9 10.16 9.64 12.32
N ARG A 10 10.75 8.60 11.69
CA ARG A 10 12.12 8.16 11.94
C ARG A 10 13.11 8.68 10.90
N TYR A 11 12.70 8.73 9.63
CA TYR A 11 13.56 9.06 8.51
C TYR A 11 13.07 10.32 7.81
N GLY A 12 13.94 11.33 7.64
CA GLY A 12 13.71 12.38 6.67
C GLY A 12 13.66 11.83 5.24
N ARG A 13 13.18 12.61 4.28
CA ARG A 13 12.95 12.15 2.89
C ARG A 13 14.18 11.47 2.27
N MET A 14 15.35 12.11 2.32
CA MET A 14 16.60 11.56 1.76
C MET A 14 17.03 10.25 2.45
N GLU A 15 16.90 10.19 3.76
CA GLU A 15 17.28 8.99 4.51
C GLU A 15 16.32 7.84 4.22
N LYS A 16 15.02 8.12 4.09
CA LYS A 16 14.01 7.14 3.67
C LYS A 16 14.31 6.57 2.28
N GLU A 17 14.61 7.42 1.30
CA GLU A 17 15.00 6.99 -0.04
C GLU A 17 16.24 6.10 0.00
N ASN A 18 17.27 6.47 0.74
CA ASN A 18 18.48 5.66 0.93
C ASN A 18 18.17 4.29 1.58
N GLN A 19 17.27 4.23 2.55
CA GLN A 19 16.88 2.96 3.19
C GLN A 19 16.09 2.06 2.23
N ILE A 20 15.19 2.64 1.44
CA ILE A 20 14.45 1.91 0.40
C ILE A 20 15.44 1.36 -0.63
N GLU A 21 16.31 2.18 -1.21
CA GLU A 21 17.30 1.74 -2.20
C GLU A 21 18.23 0.65 -1.66
N ARG A 22 18.59 0.73 -0.41
CA ARG A 22 19.51 -0.22 0.22
C ARG A 22 18.87 -1.57 0.52
N TYR A 23 17.63 -1.59 1.03
CA TYR A 23 17.02 -2.80 1.60
C TYR A 23 15.78 -3.29 0.84
N LEU A 24 15.14 -2.43 0.07
CA LEU A 24 13.89 -2.74 -0.63
C LEU A 24 14.06 -2.56 -2.14
N HIS A 25 14.88 -3.41 -2.76
CA HIS A 25 15.10 -3.32 -4.21
C HIS A 25 13.80 -3.56 -4.98
N ASP A 26 13.60 -2.79 -6.05
CA ASP A 26 12.39 -2.82 -6.88
C ASP A 26 11.11 -2.72 -6.05
N PHE A 27 11.17 -1.87 -5.02
CA PHE A 27 10.04 -1.65 -4.13
C PHE A 27 8.85 -1.12 -4.90
N SER A 28 7.73 -1.80 -4.75
CA SER A 28 6.46 -1.33 -5.29
C SER A 28 5.32 -1.50 -4.31
N MET A 29 4.39 -0.56 -4.33
CA MET A 29 3.17 -0.57 -3.55
C MET A 29 2.00 -0.33 -4.48
N ASN A 30 1.15 -1.34 -4.64
CA ASN A 30 0.05 -1.32 -5.57
C ASN A 30 -1.24 -1.79 -4.89
N GLU A 31 -2.37 -1.24 -5.33
CA GLU A 31 -3.65 -1.87 -5.06
C GLU A 31 -3.75 -3.18 -5.83
N GLY A 32 -3.97 -4.25 -5.09
CA GLY A 32 -4.19 -5.59 -5.64
C GLY A 32 -5.66 -5.88 -5.79
N HIS A 33 -6.01 -6.44 -6.95
CA HIS A 33 -7.32 -7.06 -7.16
C HIS A 33 -7.08 -8.55 -7.34
N PRO A 34 -7.29 -9.38 -6.30
CA PRO A 34 -7.32 -10.80 -6.53
C PRO A 34 -8.41 -11.07 -7.56
N GLU A 35 -8.02 -11.63 -8.71
CA GLU A 35 -8.96 -12.03 -9.76
C GLU A 35 -10.11 -12.82 -9.13
N VAL A 36 -11.34 -12.42 -9.45
CA VAL A 36 -12.54 -13.15 -9.02
C VAL A 36 -12.54 -14.49 -9.73
N ARG A 37 -11.97 -15.52 -9.13
CA ARG A 37 -12.32 -16.89 -9.50
C ARG A 37 -13.78 -17.08 -9.12
N ALA A 38 -14.57 -17.51 -10.08
CA ALA A 38 -16.03 -17.66 -10.01
C ALA A 38 -16.50 -18.07 -8.60
N GLY A 39 -17.28 -17.21 -7.93
CA GLY A 39 -17.93 -17.50 -6.66
C GLY A 39 -17.19 -17.04 -5.38
N ARG A 40 -16.04 -16.37 -5.44
CA ARG A 40 -15.39 -15.77 -4.26
C ARG A 40 -15.47 -14.24 -4.33
N ASN A 41 -15.86 -13.63 -3.22
CA ASN A 41 -15.81 -12.17 -3.09
C ASN A 41 -14.36 -11.70 -3.20
N SER A 42 -14.09 -10.85 -4.18
CA SER A 42 -12.80 -10.17 -4.31
C SER A 42 -12.76 -9.05 -3.27
N HIS A 43 -11.76 -9.08 -2.40
CA HIS A 43 -11.50 -8.00 -1.46
C HIS A 43 -10.35 -7.15 -1.99
N PRO A 44 -10.45 -5.81 -1.94
CA PRO A 44 -9.33 -4.95 -2.22
C PRO A 44 -8.15 -5.27 -1.30
N THR A 45 -6.95 -5.33 -1.86
CA THR A 45 -5.72 -5.60 -1.12
C THR A 45 -4.69 -4.51 -1.41
N LEU A 46 -3.88 -4.17 -0.43
CA LEU A 46 -2.65 -3.43 -0.64
C LEU A 46 -1.52 -4.46 -0.81
N ALA A 47 -0.99 -4.55 -2.02
CA ALA A 47 0.14 -5.41 -2.35
C ALA A 47 1.43 -4.61 -2.25
N VAL A 48 2.35 -5.07 -1.44
CA VAL A 48 3.70 -4.51 -1.32
C VAL A 48 4.67 -5.59 -1.74
N SER A 49 5.55 -5.27 -2.69
CA SER A 49 6.57 -6.20 -3.16
C SER A 49 7.94 -5.54 -3.21
N TRP A 50 8.96 -6.32 -2.91
CA TRP A 50 10.36 -5.97 -3.03
C TRP A 50 11.18 -7.23 -3.19
N TYR A 51 12.43 -7.08 -3.61
CA TYR A 51 13.43 -8.14 -3.51
C TYR A 51 14.71 -7.63 -2.84
N GLY A 52 15.52 -8.55 -2.35
CA GLY A 52 16.76 -8.24 -1.65
C GLY A 52 17.57 -9.50 -1.34
N MET A 53 18.72 -9.30 -0.72
CA MET A 53 19.56 -10.39 -0.26
C MET A 53 18.92 -11.07 0.96
N ALA A 54 19.14 -12.39 1.10
CA ALA A 54 18.57 -13.13 2.22
C ALA A 54 19.11 -12.62 3.57
N GLU A 55 20.38 -12.22 3.62
CA GLU A 55 21.05 -11.65 4.79
C GLU A 55 20.42 -10.34 5.27
N ASP A 56 19.86 -9.54 4.36
CA ASP A 56 19.24 -8.23 4.66
C ASP A 56 17.73 -8.34 4.90
N TYR A 57 17.15 -9.54 4.87
CA TYR A 57 15.70 -9.72 4.94
C TYR A 57 15.08 -9.16 6.22
N GLU A 58 15.73 -9.31 7.37
CA GLU A 58 15.24 -8.78 8.64
C GLU A 58 15.21 -7.25 8.61
N GLU A 59 16.26 -6.61 8.13
CA GLU A 59 16.35 -5.16 7.99
C GLU A 59 15.31 -4.63 6.97
N SER A 60 15.13 -5.33 5.85
CA SER A 60 14.11 -4.96 4.86
C SER A 60 12.70 -4.98 5.44
N LEU A 61 12.38 -5.95 6.30
CA LEU A 61 11.10 -5.98 7.01
C LEU A 61 10.96 -4.81 8.00
N TYR A 62 12.00 -4.46 8.75
CA TYR A 62 11.95 -3.32 9.66
C TYR A 62 11.76 -2.00 8.91
N VAL A 63 12.49 -1.80 7.81
CA VAL A 63 12.32 -0.60 6.95
C VAL A 63 10.90 -0.54 6.41
N LEU A 64 10.38 -1.64 5.87
CA LEU A 64 9.01 -1.70 5.35
C LEU A 64 7.98 -1.35 6.42
N LEU A 65 8.11 -1.93 7.62
CA LEU A 65 7.16 -1.68 8.70
C LEU A 65 7.23 -0.24 9.20
N GLU A 66 8.42 0.33 9.27
CA GLU A 66 8.59 1.74 9.63
C GLU A 66 7.88 2.66 8.62
N LEU A 67 8.02 2.39 7.31
CA LEU A 67 7.35 3.12 6.24
C LEU A 67 5.82 3.04 6.35
N LEU A 68 5.29 1.88 6.69
CA LEU A 68 3.85 1.65 6.79
C LEU A 68 3.23 2.15 8.10
N SER A 69 4.00 2.11 9.20
CA SER A 69 3.46 2.38 10.54
C SER A 69 3.50 3.85 10.92
N HIS A 70 4.49 4.60 10.45
CA HIS A 70 4.76 5.96 10.94
C HIS A 70 4.87 7.06 9.87
N PRO A 71 4.02 7.10 8.85
CA PRO A 71 4.02 8.20 7.89
C PRO A 71 3.52 9.49 8.55
N LEU A 72 4.09 10.62 8.16
CA LEU A 72 3.74 11.94 8.73
C LEU A 72 2.49 12.53 8.07
N TRP A 73 1.33 11.92 8.34
CA TRP A 73 0.04 12.39 7.80
C TRP A 73 -0.35 13.81 8.22
N ARG A 74 0.22 14.33 9.32
CA ARG A 74 -0.11 15.64 9.89
C ARG A 74 0.74 16.77 9.35
N ASP A 75 1.76 16.46 8.56
CA ASP A 75 2.55 17.47 7.86
C ASP A 75 1.82 17.93 6.60
N LYS A 76 1.19 19.11 6.70
CA LYS A 76 0.42 19.70 5.61
C LYS A 76 1.28 19.92 4.35
N ASN A 77 2.54 20.35 4.53
CA ASN A 77 3.41 20.66 3.40
C ASN A 77 3.84 19.37 2.68
N ALA A 78 4.22 18.34 3.44
CA ALA A 78 4.56 17.03 2.87
C ALA A 78 3.36 16.41 2.11
N VAL A 79 2.15 16.50 2.69
CA VAL A 79 0.93 16.01 2.03
C VAL A 79 0.60 16.80 0.77
N LEU A 80 0.71 18.13 0.79
CA LEU A 80 0.49 18.97 -0.39
C LEU A 80 1.51 18.66 -1.49
N GLN A 81 2.78 18.49 -1.14
CA GLN A 81 3.82 18.11 -2.09
C GLN A 81 3.53 16.75 -2.73
N ALA A 82 3.15 15.74 -1.93
CA ALA A 82 2.79 14.44 -2.46
C ALA A 82 1.56 14.50 -3.41
N LEU A 83 0.59 15.38 -3.13
CA LEU A 83 -0.54 15.62 -4.02
C LEU A 83 -0.10 16.31 -5.32
N ASP A 84 0.82 17.28 -5.25
CA ASP A 84 1.36 17.99 -6.41
C ASP A 84 2.19 17.06 -7.33
N GLU A 85 2.79 16.03 -6.80
CA GLU A 85 3.48 14.98 -7.56
C GLU A 85 2.50 13.93 -8.14
N THR A 86 1.45 13.58 -7.40
CA THR A 86 0.49 12.53 -7.79
C THR A 86 -0.54 13.02 -8.82
N ILE A 87 -1.08 14.23 -8.68
CA ILE A 87 -2.14 14.75 -9.56
C ILE A 87 -1.72 14.81 -11.03
N PRO A 88 -0.53 15.33 -11.40
CA PRO A 88 -0.07 15.32 -12.80
C PRO A 88 0.08 13.90 -13.38
N SER A 89 0.59 12.96 -12.59
CA SER A 89 0.71 11.55 -12.99
C SER A 89 -0.66 10.92 -13.31
N CYS A 90 -1.69 11.24 -12.53
CA CYS A 90 -3.06 10.84 -12.83
C CYS A 90 -3.61 11.49 -14.10
N ASP A 91 -3.26 12.75 -14.37
CA ASP A 91 -3.73 13.49 -15.55
C ASP A 91 -3.14 12.92 -16.85
N GLU A 92 -1.85 12.57 -16.84
CA GLU A 92 -1.18 11.95 -17.98
C GLU A 92 -1.84 10.61 -18.35
N SER A 93 -2.18 9.78 -17.38
CA SER A 93 -2.86 8.49 -17.60
C SER A 93 -4.27 8.62 -18.21
N ARG A 94 -4.84 9.82 -18.24
CA ARG A 94 -6.18 10.16 -18.74
C ARG A 94 -6.18 10.83 -20.13
N SER A 95 -5.02 11.02 -20.70
CA SER A 95 -4.87 11.72 -21.99
C SER A 95 -5.57 11.00 -23.16
N ASP A 96 -5.78 9.68 -23.06
CA ASP A 96 -6.54 8.89 -24.03
C ASP A 96 -8.06 8.92 -23.72
N ALA A 97 -8.79 9.77 -24.43
CA ALA A 97 -10.23 9.93 -24.27
C ALA A 97 -11.02 8.65 -24.58
N TYR A 98 -10.54 7.81 -25.50
CA TYR A 98 -11.21 6.53 -25.84
C TYR A 98 -11.11 5.55 -24.67
N SER A 99 -9.92 5.32 -24.17
CA SER A 99 -9.70 4.44 -23.02
C SER A 99 -10.45 4.93 -21.78
N LEU A 100 -10.51 6.24 -21.56
CA LEU A 100 -11.29 6.83 -20.48
C LEU A 100 -12.79 6.53 -20.65
N ALA A 101 -13.36 6.74 -21.83
CA ALA A 101 -14.78 6.48 -22.10
C ALA A 101 -15.14 5.00 -21.92
N VAL A 102 -14.30 4.08 -22.42
CA VAL A 102 -14.49 2.63 -22.26
C VAL A 102 -14.47 2.23 -20.79
N ARG A 103 -13.51 2.74 -20.01
CA ARG A 103 -13.38 2.45 -18.57
C ARG A 103 -14.58 2.99 -17.79
N LEU A 104 -15.02 4.21 -18.05
CA LEU A 104 -16.20 4.79 -17.41
C LEU A 104 -17.47 4.00 -17.73
N ALA A 105 -17.66 3.59 -18.99
CA ALA A 105 -18.78 2.74 -19.37
C ALA A 105 -18.72 1.38 -18.66
N ALA A 106 -17.56 0.74 -18.61
CA ALA A 106 -17.37 -0.56 -17.93
C ALA A 106 -17.60 -0.48 -16.43
N SER A 107 -17.35 0.67 -15.78
CA SER A 107 -17.56 0.86 -14.34
C SER A 107 -19.05 0.76 -13.95
N GLY A 108 -19.96 0.96 -14.88
CA GLY A 108 -21.39 0.75 -14.68
C GLY A 108 -21.80 -0.73 -14.54
N TYR A 109 -21.00 -1.64 -15.11
CA TYR A 109 -21.34 -3.07 -15.19
C TYR A 109 -20.44 -3.97 -14.33
N SER A 110 -19.22 -3.53 -14.00
CA SER A 110 -18.23 -4.32 -13.27
C SER A 110 -17.87 -3.69 -11.94
N ILE A 111 -17.96 -4.45 -10.85
CA ILE A 111 -17.54 -4.04 -9.51
C ILE A 111 -16.04 -3.72 -9.50
N ASN A 112 -15.22 -4.54 -10.18
CA ASN A 112 -13.77 -4.32 -10.25
C ASN A 112 -13.44 -3.03 -11.00
N THR A 113 -14.08 -2.76 -12.13
CA THR A 113 -13.82 -1.54 -12.89
C THR A 113 -14.32 -0.29 -12.13
N ARG A 114 -15.42 -0.42 -11.41
CA ARG A 114 -15.90 0.64 -10.51
C ARG A 114 -14.91 0.93 -9.39
N TYR A 115 -14.34 -0.11 -8.78
CA TYR A 115 -13.30 0.05 -7.77
C TYR A 115 -12.06 0.75 -8.38
N GLN A 116 -11.60 0.33 -9.56
CA GLN A 116 -10.49 0.98 -10.26
C GLN A 116 -10.72 2.48 -10.52
N GLU A 117 -11.97 2.89 -10.76
CA GLU A 117 -12.31 4.32 -10.88
C GLU A 117 -12.12 5.08 -9.55
N TYR A 118 -12.37 4.43 -8.41
CA TYR A 118 -12.18 5.06 -7.10
C TYR A 118 -10.70 5.09 -6.64
N VAL A 119 -9.84 4.21 -7.10
CA VAL A 119 -8.44 4.12 -6.65
C VAL A 119 -7.40 4.65 -7.64
N GLY A 120 -7.78 4.90 -8.88
CA GLY A 120 -6.85 5.38 -9.91
C GLY A 120 -7.53 5.99 -11.14
N GLY A 121 -8.87 6.10 -11.16
CA GLY A 121 -9.63 6.62 -12.29
C GLY A 121 -9.99 8.09 -12.18
N GLN A 122 -11.04 8.49 -12.94
CA GLN A 122 -11.54 9.86 -12.95
C GLN A 122 -12.03 10.30 -11.56
N ALA A 123 -12.74 9.43 -10.85
CA ALA A 123 -13.25 9.73 -9.52
C ALA A 123 -12.12 9.98 -8.52
N PHE A 124 -11.04 9.24 -8.63
CA PHE A 124 -9.85 9.43 -7.80
C PHE A 124 -9.16 10.77 -8.09
N TYR A 125 -8.93 11.09 -9.35
CA TYR A 125 -8.35 12.36 -9.75
C TYR A 125 -9.14 13.56 -9.22
N GLU A 126 -10.47 13.55 -9.41
CA GLU A 126 -11.36 14.60 -8.90
C GLU A 126 -11.32 14.71 -7.36
N PHE A 127 -11.22 13.56 -6.68
CA PHE A 127 -11.05 13.52 -5.24
C PHE A 127 -9.73 14.19 -4.82
N LEU A 128 -8.60 13.87 -5.47
CA LEU A 128 -7.29 14.45 -5.15
C LEU A 128 -7.29 15.97 -5.34
N LYS A 129 -7.87 16.47 -6.42
CA LYS A 129 -8.00 17.93 -6.67
C LYS A 129 -8.82 18.63 -5.60
N LYS A 130 -9.96 18.05 -5.22
CA LYS A 130 -10.81 18.59 -4.15
C LYS A 130 -10.08 18.55 -2.79
N LEU A 131 -9.40 17.46 -2.49
CA LEU A 131 -8.62 17.33 -1.28
C LEU A 131 -7.52 18.39 -1.21
N ARG A 132 -6.75 18.55 -2.29
CA ARG A 132 -5.71 19.58 -2.40
C ARG A 132 -6.27 20.98 -2.12
N GLY A 133 -7.35 21.37 -2.81
CA GLY A 133 -8.00 22.67 -2.62
C GLY A 133 -8.52 22.88 -1.18
N ARG A 134 -9.06 21.81 -0.57
CA ARG A 134 -9.54 21.87 0.81
C ARG A 134 -8.39 22.04 1.80
N LEU A 135 -7.28 21.33 1.62
CA LEU A 135 -6.08 21.46 2.47
C LEU A 135 -5.45 22.85 2.37
N GLU A 136 -5.52 23.50 1.20
CA GLU A 136 -5.03 24.88 1.06
C GLU A 136 -5.90 25.90 1.83
N GLN A 137 -7.21 25.70 1.85
CA GLN A 137 -8.17 26.64 2.41
C GLN A 137 -8.45 26.45 3.91
N GLU A 138 -8.35 25.21 4.41
CA GLU A 138 -8.77 24.84 5.75
C GLU A 138 -7.60 24.17 6.52
N ASP A 139 -7.01 24.85 7.49
CA ASP A 139 -5.93 24.25 8.30
C ASP A 139 -6.38 23.04 9.12
N ALA A 140 -7.65 22.96 9.48
CA ALA A 140 -8.20 21.79 10.20
C ALA A 140 -8.34 20.55 9.31
N ALA A 141 -8.35 20.70 7.98
CA ALA A 141 -8.57 19.57 7.06
C ALA A 141 -7.44 18.54 7.13
N ILE A 142 -6.20 18.96 7.43
CA ILE A 142 -5.07 18.03 7.57
C ILE A 142 -5.27 17.05 8.73
N PHE A 143 -5.82 17.50 9.86
CA PHE A 143 -6.07 16.63 11.01
C PHE A 143 -7.16 15.60 10.72
N GLN A 144 -8.22 16.00 10.00
CA GLN A 144 -9.28 15.09 9.60
C GLN A 144 -8.77 14.04 8.59
N LEU A 145 -7.89 14.44 7.67
CA LEU A 145 -7.23 13.51 6.75
C LEU A 145 -6.36 12.52 7.53
N ALA A 146 -5.51 13.03 8.44
CA ALA A 146 -4.61 12.20 9.23
C ALA A 146 -5.36 11.16 10.05
N GLU A 147 -6.45 11.52 10.73
CA GLU A 147 -7.30 10.58 11.49
C GLU A 147 -7.84 9.46 10.58
N LYS A 148 -8.30 9.81 9.38
CA LYS A 148 -8.79 8.81 8.41
C LYS A 148 -7.68 7.90 7.90
N MET A 149 -6.49 8.43 7.64
CA MET A 149 -5.35 7.64 7.18
C MET A 149 -4.81 6.73 8.29
N GLU A 150 -4.79 7.21 9.54
CA GLU A 150 -4.45 6.39 10.72
C GLU A 150 -5.46 5.24 10.89
N GLU A 151 -6.76 5.51 10.77
CA GLU A 151 -7.81 4.47 10.82
C GLU A 151 -7.61 3.40 9.73
N VAL A 152 -7.33 3.82 8.50
CA VAL A 152 -7.09 2.90 7.36
C VAL A 152 -5.82 2.08 7.60
N ARG A 153 -4.72 2.72 8.02
CA ARG A 153 -3.46 2.03 8.38
C ARG A 153 -3.71 0.95 9.42
N ASP A 154 -4.39 1.28 10.50
CA ASP A 154 -4.63 0.35 11.60
C ASP A 154 -5.47 -0.86 11.17
N ARG A 155 -6.41 -0.66 10.25
CA ARG A 155 -7.18 -1.76 9.65
C ARG A 155 -6.33 -2.64 8.71
N ILE A 156 -5.45 -2.03 7.89
CA ILE A 156 -4.58 -2.76 6.96
C ILE A 156 -3.54 -3.57 7.72
N LEU A 157 -2.94 -2.98 8.76
CA LEU A 157 -1.91 -3.63 9.56
C LEU A 157 -2.48 -4.57 10.65
N HIS A 158 -3.80 -4.78 10.69
CA HIS A 158 -4.40 -5.71 11.64
C HIS A 158 -4.03 -7.18 11.31
N GLY A 159 -3.79 -8.04 12.34
CA GLY A 159 -3.25 -9.36 12.34
C GLY A 159 -3.75 -10.36 11.34
N THR A 160 -5.02 -10.40 11.22
CA THR A 160 -5.69 -11.33 10.33
C THR A 160 -5.76 -10.84 8.88
N ALA A 161 -5.34 -9.60 8.62
CA ALA A 161 -5.42 -8.98 7.30
C ALA A 161 -4.12 -9.09 6.47
N VAL A 162 -3.01 -9.51 7.08
CA VAL A 162 -1.69 -9.56 6.41
C VAL A 162 -1.38 -10.97 5.94
N THR A 163 -1.04 -11.10 4.65
CA THR A 163 -0.51 -12.32 4.05
C THR A 163 0.88 -12.03 3.48
N ILE A 164 1.86 -12.88 3.78
CA ILE A 164 3.20 -12.78 3.24
C ILE A 164 3.46 -13.95 2.30
N LEU A 165 3.96 -13.63 1.10
CA LEU A 165 4.43 -14.61 0.12
C LEU A 165 5.96 -14.48 0.02
N HIS A 166 6.68 -15.58 0.27
CA HIS A 166 8.12 -15.67 0.10
C HIS A 166 8.48 -16.48 -1.14
N VAL A 167 9.39 -15.95 -1.95
CA VAL A 167 10.03 -16.65 -3.06
C VAL A 167 11.54 -16.59 -2.82
N ALA A 168 12.13 -17.69 -2.36
CA ALA A 168 13.55 -17.76 -1.98
C ALA A 168 14.07 -19.20 -2.12
N PRO A 169 15.40 -19.43 -2.08
CA PRO A 169 15.97 -20.75 -1.94
C PRO A 169 15.39 -21.49 -0.72
N ARG A 170 15.17 -22.79 -0.87
CA ARG A 170 14.47 -23.62 0.13
C ARG A 170 15.08 -23.53 1.52
N GLU A 171 16.40 -23.44 1.59
CA GLU A 171 17.16 -23.32 2.84
C GLU A 171 16.85 -22.04 3.63
N ASN A 172 16.40 -20.99 2.98
CA ASN A 172 16.11 -19.68 3.60
C ASN A 172 14.65 -19.54 4.04
N LEU A 173 13.72 -20.31 3.45
CA LEU A 173 12.28 -20.11 3.63
C LEU A 173 11.82 -20.24 5.08
N GLU A 174 12.33 -21.24 5.81
CA GLU A 174 11.94 -21.46 7.20
C GLU A 174 12.42 -20.32 8.11
N TRP A 175 13.66 -19.89 7.93
CA TRP A 175 14.22 -18.76 8.66
C TRP A 175 13.45 -17.46 8.36
N MET A 176 13.19 -17.15 7.08
CA MET A 176 12.43 -15.97 6.67
C MET A 176 11.01 -15.98 7.25
N ARG A 177 10.34 -17.13 7.25
CA ARG A 177 9.01 -17.28 7.86
C ARG A 177 9.03 -16.97 9.37
N ASN A 178 10.01 -17.51 10.09
CA ASN A 178 10.16 -17.30 11.53
C ASN A 178 10.49 -15.83 11.83
N CYS A 179 11.37 -15.21 11.04
CA CYS A 179 11.70 -13.80 11.15
C CYS A 179 10.46 -12.91 10.94
N ALA A 180 9.71 -13.12 9.86
CA ALA A 180 8.48 -12.40 9.60
C ALA A 180 7.44 -12.57 10.71
N GLY A 181 7.25 -13.79 11.22
CA GLY A 181 6.33 -14.08 12.32
C GLY A 181 6.71 -13.32 13.60
N ARG A 182 7.98 -13.26 13.94
CA ARG A 182 8.48 -12.51 15.11
C ARG A 182 8.26 -11.01 14.96
N ILE A 183 8.63 -10.43 13.81
CA ILE A 183 8.57 -8.98 13.58
C ILE A 183 7.12 -8.52 13.50
N LEU A 184 6.27 -9.22 12.76
CA LEU A 184 4.85 -8.88 12.62
C LEU A 184 4.05 -9.18 13.89
N GLY A 185 4.45 -10.20 14.67
CA GLY A 185 3.85 -10.49 15.97
C GLY A 185 4.03 -9.35 16.97
N ASN A 186 5.15 -8.64 16.91
CA ASN A 186 5.45 -7.50 17.78
C ASN A 186 4.57 -6.27 17.48
N LEU A 187 4.04 -6.15 16.26
CA LEU A 187 3.15 -5.04 15.90
C LEU A 187 1.79 -5.07 16.63
N ARG A 188 1.42 -6.18 17.28
CA ARG A 188 0.04 -6.44 17.68
C ARG A 188 -0.19 -6.95 19.08
N GLY A 189 0.82 -7.42 19.76
CA GLY A 189 0.63 -8.08 21.05
C GLY A 189 -0.21 -9.37 20.99
N GLU A 190 -0.63 -9.84 19.82
CA GLU A 190 -1.38 -11.06 19.61
C GLU A 190 -0.57 -12.05 18.75
N GLN A 191 -0.48 -13.29 19.21
CA GLN A 191 0.14 -14.38 18.44
C GLN A 191 -0.67 -14.60 17.16
N MET A 192 0.00 -14.58 15.99
CA MET A 192 -0.63 -14.98 14.73
C MET A 192 -1.12 -16.42 14.85
N PRO A 193 -2.40 -16.72 14.52
CA PRO A 193 -2.84 -18.10 14.44
C PRO A 193 -2.04 -18.82 13.36
N ASP A 194 -1.57 -20.04 13.70
CA ASP A 194 -0.91 -20.93 12.75
C ASP A 194 -1.85 -21.25 11.60
N HIS A 195 -1.62 -20.65 10.44
CA HIS A 195 -2.27 -21.08 9.21
C HIS A 195 -1.60 -22.38 8.75
N GLU A 196 -2.13 -23.51 9.17
CA GLU A 196 -1.81 -24.80 8.55
C GLU A 196 -2.09 -24.70 7.04
N ASN A 197 -1.01 -24.68 6.26
CA ASN A 197 -1.08 -24.89 4.82
C ASN A 197 -1.60 -26.31 4.57
N LYS A 198 -2.91 -26.47 4.42
CA LYS A 198 -3.48 -27.65 3.77
C LYS A 198 -3.08 -27.61 2.29
N THR A 199 -1.90 -28.14 2.01
CA THR A 199 -1.55 -28.60 0.66
C THR A 199 -2.50 -29.77 0.38
N GLU A 200 -3.63 -29.50 -0.26
CA GLU A 200 -4.40 -30.55 -0.92
C GLU A 200 -3.52 -31.13 -2.04
N ASN A 201 -2.90 -32.26 -1.75
CA ASN A 201 -2.40 -33.18 -2.77
C ASN A 201 -3.59 -33.62 -3.62
N ARG A 202 -3.76 -32.99 -4.77
CA ARG A 202 -4.56 -33.58 -5.84
C ARG A 202 -3.63 -34.46 -6.67
N GLY A 203 -3.74 -35.79 -6.44
CA GLY A 203 -3.25 -36.84 -7.32
C GLY A 203 -3.98 -36.82 -8.69
#